data_3e2e8410c006d20f3d52658614313ada
#
_entry.id   3e2e8410c006d20f3d52658614313ada
#
_cell.length_a   1.000
_cell.length_b   1.000
_cell.length_c   1.000
_cell.angle_alpha   90.00
_cell.angle_beta   90.00
_cell.angle_gamma   90.00
#
_symmetry.space_group_name_H-M   'P 1'
#
loop_
_entity.id
_entity.type
_entity.pdbx_description
1 polymer ?
#
loop_
_entity_poly.entity_id
_entity_poly.type
_entity_poly.pdbx_seq_one_letter_code
_entity_poly.pdbx_strand_id
1 'polypeptide(L)'
;MRWRRAVWAAQSGALAVHAYDQVETLLGQATVGLEFEDQYPHLDTLLVAVGGGGLIGGIAAWYSSRIKIVGVEPEAAPTLTRAFEAGRPVDAEAGGIAADSLAPKQVGQLMFPIAQAHVEKVVLVSDESIQDAQKALWKVLRVVAEPGGAAAFAACFRGATSHNPESGWAS
;
A
#
# COMPACT_ATOMS: atom_id res chain seq x y z
N MET A 1 -0.25 -20.40 13.01
CA MET A 1 -0.78 -19.36 13.95
C MET A 1 -2.26 -19.00 13.76
N ARG A 2 -2.86 -19.07 12.57
CA ARG A 2 -4.28 -18.67 12.29
C ARG A 2 -5.31 -19.41 13.16
N TRP A 3 -5.20 -20.72 13.33
CA TRP A 3 -6.16 -21.51 14.11
C TRP A 3 -6.17 -21.15 15.61
N ARG A 4 -5.02 -20.79 16.19
CA ARG A 4 -4.95 -20.38 17.61
C ARG A 4 -5.73 -19.09 17.88
N ARG A 5 -5.69 -18.13 16.94
CA ARG A 5 -6.46 -16.86 17.05
C ARG A 5 -7.95 -17.12 16.96
N ALA A 6 -8.39 -17.97 16.02
CA ALA A 6 -9.80 -18.32 15.86
C ALA A 6 -10.36 -19.02 17.10
N VAL A 7 -9.62 -20.01 17.66
CA VAL A 7 -10.01 -20.70 18.90
C VAL A 7 -10.07 -19.74 20.08
N TRP A 8 -9.08 -18.87 20.23
CA TRP A 8 -9.06 -17.90 21.32
C TRP A 8 -10.21 -16.89 21.20
N ALA A 9 -10.49 -16.37 20.03
CA ALA A 9 -11.61 -15.46 19.79
C ALA A 9 -12.96 -16.13 20.12
N ALA A 10 -13.15 -17.38 19.69
CA ALA A 10 -14.36 -18.14 19.98
C ALA A 10 -14.55 -18.42 21.50
N GLN A 11 -13.46 -18.61 22.24
CA GLN A 11 -13.51 -18.88 23.69
C GLN A 11 -13.63 -17.60 24.53
N SER A 12 -13.04 -16.50 24.09
CA SER A 12 -12.99 -15.23 24.84
C SER A 12 -14.12 -14.26 24.49
N GLY A 13 -14.87 -14.51 23.41
CA GLY A 13 -15.84 -13.54 22.87
C GLY A 13 -15.17 -12.32 22.21
N ALA A 14 -13.84 -12.37 21.96
CA ALA A 14 -13.13 -11.29 21.33
C ALA A 14 -13.53 -11.13 19.86
N LEU A 15 -13.67 -9.88 19.41
CA LEU A 15 -13.93 -9.57 18.01
C LEU A 15 -12.73 -9.92 17.15
N ALA A 16 -12.94 -10.75 16.13
CA ALA A 16 -11.91 -11.06 15.14
C ALA A 16 -11.88 -9.97 14.06
N VAL A 17 -10.78 -9.22 14.01
CA VAL A 17 -10.56 -8.22 12.96
C VAL A 17 -9.51 -8.74 12.00
N HIS A 18 -9.84 -8.80 10.70
CA HIS A 18 -8.88 -9.14 9.66
C HIS A 18 -8.06 -7.91 9.27
N ALA A 19 -6.76 -8.09 9.09
CA ALA A 19 -5.84 -6.97 8.88
C ALA A 19 -6.13 -6.15 7.62
N TYR A 20 -6.73 -6.74 6.58
CA TYR A 20 -6.95 -6.05 5.31
C TYR A 20 -8.13 -6.58 4.48
N ASP A 21 -8.69 -7.75 4.77
CA ASP A 21 -9.72 -8.40 3.95
C ASP A 21 -11.03 -8.56 4.74
N GLN A 22 -11.61 -7.44 5.12
CA GLN A 22 -12.86 -7.30 5.85
C GLN A 22 -13.46 -5.93 5.54
N VAL A 23 -14.78 -5.84 5.41
CA VAL A 23 -15.48 -4.59 5.04
C VAL A 23 -15.17 -3.47 6.05
N GLU A 24 -15.24 -3.76 7.34
CA GLU A 24 -15.00 -2.79 8.42
C GLU A 24 -13.55 -2.27 8.37
N THR A 25 -12.60 -3.14 8.02
CA THR A 25 -11.20 -2.73 7.84
C THR A 25 -11.06 -1.78 6.64
N LEU A 26 -11.68 -2.09 5.52
CA LEU A 26 -11.64 -1.22 4.34
C LEU A 26 -12.31 0.14 4.61
N LEU A 27 -13.46 0.14 5.30
CA LEU A 27 -14.13 1.39 5.72
C LEU A 27 -13.26 2.20 6.67
N GLY A 28 -12.61 1.56 7.65
CA GLY A 28 -11.67 2.22 8.53
C GLY A 28 -10.48 2.82 7.78
N GLN A 29 -9.91 2.11 6.80
CA GLN A 29 -8.81 2.63 5.99
C GLN A 29 -9.25 3.75 5.03
N ALA A 30 -10.52 3.78 4.61
CA ALA A 30 -11.06 4.86 3.79
C ALA A 30 -11.03 6.22 4.51
N THR A 31 -11.07 6.25 5.85
CA THR A 31 -10.96 7.50 6.62
C THR A 31 -9.61 8.21 6.41
N VAL A 32 -8.55 7.48 6.06
CA VAL A 32 -7.27 8.08 5.67
C VAL A 32 -7.45 8.93 4.41
N GLY A 33 -8.18 8.42 3.42
CA GLY A 33 -8.49 9.18 2.20
C GLY A 33 -9.35 10.41 2.48
N LEU A 34 -10.35 10.27 3.36
CA LEU A 34 -11.19 11.40 3.82
C LEU A 34 -10.34 12.51 4.46
N GLU A 35 -9.44 12.14 5.38
CA GLU A 35 -8.59 13.11 6.07
C GLU A 35 -7.59 13.78 5.13
N PHE A 36 -7.02 13.06 4.17
CA PHE A 36 -6.17 13.64 3.13
C PHE A 36 -6.93 14.65 2.27
N GLU A 37 -8.16 14.33 1.87
CA GLU A 37 -9.00 15.24 1.08
C GLU A 37 -9.34 16.52 1.86
N ASP A 38 -9.64 16.41 3.15
CA ASP A 38 -9.91 17.56 4.01
C ASP A 38 -8.67 18.43 4.25
N GLN A 39 -7.52 17.80 4.51
CA GLN A 39 -6.27 18.50 4.78
C GLN A 39 -5.61 19.07 3.52
N TYR A 40 -5.79 18.42 2.38
CA TYR A 40 -5.18 18.83 1.11
C TYR A 40 -6.12 18.60 -0.08
N PRO A 41 -7.14 19.49 -0.27
CA PRO A 41 -8.20 19.30 -1.28
C PRO A 41 -7.74 19.39 -2.72
N HIS A 42 -6.51 19.85 -2.99
CA HIS A 42 -5.94 19.97 -4.33
C HIS A 42 -5.01 18.80 -4.70
N LEU A 43 -5.05 17.71 -3.95
CA LEU A 43 -4.29 16.51 -4.26
C LEU A 43 -4.77 15.92 -5.59
N ASP A 44 -3.85 15.65 -6.50
CA ASP A 44 -4.14 15.00 -7.79
C ASP A 44 -3.65 13.55 -7.86
N THR A 45 -2.64 13.22 -7.06
CA THR A 45 -2.02 11.89 -7.06
C THR A 45 -1.62 11.49 -5.65
N LEU A 46 -1.94 10.26 -5.25
CA LEU A 46 -1.54 9.69 -3.96
C LEU A 46 -0.78 8.38 -4.16
N LEU A 47 0.42 8.31 -3.61
CA LEU A 47 1.23 7.09 -3.56
C LEU A 47 0.90 6.32 -2.29
N VAL A 48 0.57 5.05 -2.41
CA VAL A 48 0.13 4.22 -1.29
C VAL A 48 0.92 2.91 -1.25
N ALA A 49 1.61 2.64 -0.15
CA ALA A 49 2.29 1.37 0.05
C ALA A 49 1.28 0.21 0.10
N VAL A 50 1.61 -0.90 -0.58
CA VAL A 50 0.72 -2.05 -0.72
C VAL A 50 1.36 -3.29 -0.11
N GLY A 51 0.64 -3.90 0.82
CA GLY A 51 0.84 -5.27 1.26
C GLY A 51 -0.42 -6.07 0.94
N GLY A 52 -1.27 -6.37 1.93
CA GLY A 52 -2.57 -7.04 1.72
C GLY A 52 -3.64 -6.19 1.02
N GLY A 53 -3.38 -4.92 0.81
CA GLY A 53 -4.22 -4.01 0.04
C GLY A 53 -5.35 -3.33 0.81
N GLY A 54 -5.45 -3.53 2.14
CA GLY A 54 -6.51 -2.90 2.93
C GLY A 54 -6.43 -1.37 2.87
N LEU A 55 -5.25 -0.79 3.04
CA LEU A 55 -5.03 0.65 3.00
C LEU A 55 -5.38 1.22 1.62
N ILE A 56 -4.75 0.72 0.57
CA ILE A 56 -5.00 1.21 -0.79
C ILE A 56 -6.44 0.96 -1.24
N GLY A 57 -7.05 -0.17 -0.86
CA GLY A 57 -8.44 -0.48 -1.16
C GLY A 57 -9.41 0.50 -0.50
N GLY A 58 -9.21 0.83 0.77
CA GLY A 58 -10.01 1.83 1.48
C GLY A 58 -9.87 3.23 0.88
N ILE A 59 -8.64 3.69 0.65
CA ILE A 59 -8.35 4.99 0.03
C ILE A 59 -8.93 5.05 -1.41
N ALA A 60 -8.73 4.01 -2.21
CA ALA A 60 -9.23 3.96 -3.58
C ALA A 60 -10.77 3.99 -3.63
N ALA A 61 -11.44 3.28 -2.70
CA ALA A 61 -12.89 3.33 -2.57
C ALA A 61 -13.38 4.75 -2.21
N TRP A 62 -12.70 5.44 -1.30
CA TRP A 62 -13.02 6.82 -0.92
C TRP A 62 -12.93 7.78 -2.10
N TYR A 63 -11.82 7.78 -2.79
CA TYR A 63 -11.61 8.72 -3.90
C TYR A 63 -12.39 8.35 -5.16
N SER A 64 -12.73 7.07 -5.38
CA SER A 64 -13.52 6.62 -6.55
C SER A 64 -13.05 7.27 -7.86
N SER A 65 -11.76 7.22 -8.13
CA SER A 65 -11.11 7.80 -9.33
C SER A 65 -11.15 9.34 -9.43
N ARG A 66 -11.46 10.08 -8.37
CA ARG A 66 -11.38 11.55 -8.34
C ARG A 66 -9.94 12.07 -8.38
N ILE A 67 -9.00 11.26 -7.91
CA ILE A 67 -7.56 11.49 -8.02
C ILE A 67 -6.88 10.20 -8.50
N LYS A 68 -5.62 10.29 -8.89
CA LYS A 68 -4.80 9.13 -9.25
C LYS A 68 -4.31 8.42 -8.00
N ILE A 69 -4.64 7.15 -7.85
CA ILE A 69 -4.09 6.29 -6.80
C ILE A 69 -3.03 5.38 -7.43
N VAL A 70 -1.82 5.48 -6.94
CA VAL A 70 -0.68 4.65 -7.39
C VAL A 70 -0.23 3.75 -6.24
N GLY A 71 -0.30 2.44 -6.45
CA GLY A 71 0.24 1.46 -5.52
C GLY A 71 1.77 1.43 -5.57
N VAL A 72 2.41 1.25 -4.43
CA VAL A 72 3.86 1.08 -4.34
C VAL A 72 4.14 -0.22 -3.61
N GLU A 73 4.87 -1.14 -4.25
CA GLU A 73 5.25 -2.44 -3.69
C GLU A 73 6.77 -2.63 -3.72
N PRO A 74 7.34 -3.37 -2.74
CA PRO A 74 8.70 -3.87 -2.86
C PRO A 74 8.83 -4.83 -4.04
N GLU A 75 9.93 -4.75 -4.80
CA GLU A 75 10.23 -5.71 -5.89
C GLU A 75 10.23 -7.17 -5.39
N ALA A 76 10.62 -7.39 -4.14
CA ALA A 76 10.67 -8.71 -3.51
C ALA A 76 9.30 -9.20 -2.98
N ALA A 77 8.24 -8.37 -3.05
CA ALA A 77 6.89 -8.71 -2.59
C ALA A 77 5.81 -8.04 -3.46
N PRO A 78 5.72 -8.35 -4.78
CA PRO A 78 4.87 -7.66 -5.74
C PRO A 78 3.44 -8.23 -5.76
N THR A 79 2.75 -8.24 -4.63
CA THR A 79 1.51 -9.00 -4.41
C THR A 79 0.33 -8.50 -5.26
N LEU A 80 0.11 -7.18 -5.33
CA LEU A 80 -0.94 -6.58 -6.15
C LEU A 80 -0.58 -6.60 -7.62
N THR A 81 0.70 -6.41 -7.96
CA THR A 81 1.22 -6.54 -9.33
C THR A 81 0.89 -7.92 -9.89
N ARG A 82 1.22 -9.00 -9.16
CA ARG A 82 0.88 -10.37 -9.56
C ARG A 82 -0.62 -10.61 -9.67
N ALA A 83 -1.40 -10.01 -8.78
CA ALA A 83 -2.85 -10.11 -8.84
C ALA A 83 -3.42 -9.41 -10.09
N PHE A 84 -2.91 -8.25 -10.47
CA PHE A 84 -3.30 -7.56 -11.70
C PHE A 84 -2.93 -8.35 -12.96
N GLU A 85 -1.72 -8.89 -13.03
CA GLU A 85 -1.28 -9.76 -14.13
C GLU A 85 -2.17 -11.00 -14.30
N ALA A 86 -2.61 -11.59 -13.19
CA ALA A 86 -3.45 -12.77 -13.16
C ALA A 86 -4.96 -12.49 -13.30
N GLY A 87 -5.40 -11.23 -13.18
CA GLY A 87 -6.80 -10.83 -13.13
C GLY A 87 -7.56 -11.30 -11.87
N ARG A 88 -6.85 -11.80 -10.87
CA ARG A 88 -7.38 -12.29 -9.58
C ARG A 88 -6.28 -12.34 -8.52
N PRO A 89 -6.64 -12.34 -7.21
CA PRO A 89 -5.67 -12.61 -6.16
C PRO A 89 -4.97 -13.96 -6.36
N VAL A 90 -3.62 -13.94 -6.36
CA VAL A 90 -2.76 -15.12 -6.51
C VAL A 90 -1.61 -15.04 -5.51
N ASP A 91 -0.96 -16.17 -5.25
CA ASP A 91 0.25 -16.19 -4.42
C ASP A 91 1.38 -15.44 -5.11
N ALA A 92 2.07 -14.62 -4.33
CA ALA A 92 3.22 -13.87 -4.76
C ALA A 92 4.45 -14.16 -3.87
N GLU A 93 5.61 -13.73 -4.34
CA GLU A 93 6.84 -13.77 -3.59
C GLU A 93 6.69 -12.93 -2.31
N ALA A 94 7.35 -13.35 -1.24
CA ALA A 94 7.31 -12.70 0.06
C ALA A 94 8.72 -12.56 0.61
N GLY A 95 9.37 -11.43 0.35
CA GLY A 95 10.76 -11.18 0.72
C GLY A 95 11.08 -9.70 0.87
N GLY A 96 12.38 -9.39 0.97
CA GLY A 96 12.88 -8.03 1.11
C GLY A 96 12.78 -7.47 2.52
N ILE A 97 13.30 -6.26 2.70
CA ILE A 97 13.38 -5.61 4.02
C ILE A 97 12.03 -5.18 4.59
N ALA A 98 11.00 -5.05 3.75
CA ALA A 98 9.63 -4.70 4.13
C ALA A 98 8.73 -5.92 4.33
N ALA A 99 9.28 -7.16 4.37
CA ALA A 99 8.51 -8.39 4.43
C ALA A 99 7.58 -8.49 5.65
N ASP A 100 7.97 -7.92 6.79
CA ASP A 100 7.17 -7.96 8.03
C ASP A 100 5.83 -7.22 7.90
N SER A 101 5.76 -6.21 7.03
CA SER A 101 4.57 -5.37 6.85
C SER A 101 3.94 -5.45 5.46
N LEU A 102 4.71 -5.66 4.39
CA LEU A 102 4.23 -5.57 3.01
C LEU A 102 4.31 -6.88 2.21
N ALA A 103 4.54 -8.04 2.84
CA ALA A 103 4.67 -9.32 2.13
C ALA A 103 3.62 -10.37 2.54
N PRO A 104 2.32 -10.12 2.40
CA PRO A 104 1.33 -11.17 2.52
C PRO A 104 1.43 -12.12 1.31
N LYS A 105 0.89 -13.33 1.45
CA LYS A 105 0.86 -14.27 0.32
C LYS A 105 -0.02 -13.80 -0.83
N GLN A 106 -1.13 -13.15 -0.53
CA GLN A 106 -2.10 -12.65 -1.51
C GLN A 106 -2.67 -11.33 -1.04
N VAL A 107 -3.13 -10.50 -1.97
CA VAL A 107 -4.01 -9.37 -1.65
C VAL A 107 -5.39 -9.86 -1.20
N GLY A 108 -6.14 -8.99 -0.52
CA GLY A 108 -7.51 -9.26 -0.10
C GLY A 108 -8.47 -9.47 -1.28
N GLN A 109 -9.44 -10.35 -1.09
CA GLN A 109 -10.48 -10.63 -2.09
C GLN A 109 -11.44 -9.44 -2.25
N LEU A 110 -11.77 -8.77 -1.15
CA LEU A 110 -12.70 -7.63 -1.14
C LEU A 110 -12.10 -6.38 -1.76
N MET A 111 -10.80 -6.13 -1.52
CA MET A 111 -10.14 -4.95 -2.06
C MET A 111 -9.77 -5.06 -3.54
N PHE A 112 -9.58 -6.29 -4.06
CA PHE A 112 -9.08 -6.48 -5.42
C PHE A 112 -9.98 -5.85 -6.50
N PRO A 113 -11.33 -6.06 -6.52
CA PRO A 113 -12.19 -5.38 -7.49
C PRO A 113 -12.18 -3.85 -7.35
N ILE A 114 -11.99 -3.33 -6.14
CA ILE A 114 -11.84 -1.89 -5.90
C ILE A 114 -10.53 -1.39 -6.52
N ALA A 115 -9.44 -2.12 -6.31
CA ALA A 115 -8.16 -1.77 -6.90
C ALA A 115 -8.20 -1.82 -8.43
N GLN A 116 -8.83 -2.84 -9.02
CA GLN A 116 -9.02 -2.91 -10.48
C GLN A 116 -9.79 -1.73 -11.05
N ALA A 117 -10.75 -1.20 -10.30
CA ALA A 117 -11.58 -0.09 -10.76
C ALA A 117 -10.93 1.30 -10.56
N HIS A 118 -10.12 1.47 -9.52
CA HIS A 118 -9.73 2.80 -9.03
C HIS A 118 -8.23 3.01 -8.80
N VAL A 119 -7.39 1.98 -8.90
CA VAL A 119 -5.93 2.12 -8.85
C VAL A 119 -5.39 2.24 -10.25
N GLU A 120 -4.69 3.35 -10.54
CA GLU A 120 -4.20 3.65 -11.89
C GLU A 120 -3.08 2.69 -12.31
N LYS A 121 -2.15 2.45 -11.40
CA LYS A 121 -1.00 1.55 -11.62
C LYS A 121 -0.34 1.16 -10.31
N VAL A 122 0.55 0.18 -10.40
CA VAL A 122 1.47 -0.19 -9.32
C VAL A 122 2.90 0.04 -9.79
N VAL A 123 3.73 0.60 -8.93
CA VAL A 123 5.18 0.76 -9.15
C VAL A 123 5.95 -0.08 -8.13
N LEU A 124 7.02 -0.70 -8.60
CA LEU A 124 7.89 -1.50 -7.76
C LEU A 124 9.10 -0.67 -7.31
N VAL A 125 9.51 -0.83 -6.06
CA VAL A 125 10.69 -0.16 -5.49
C VAL A 125 11.66 -1.19 -4.92
N SER A 126 12.95 -0.94 -5.09
CA SER A 126 13.99 -1.81 -4.55
C SER A 126 14.17 -1.60 -3.05
N ASP A 127 14.74 -2.61 -2.37
CA ASP A 127 15.11 -2.52 -0.96
C ASP A 127 16.06 -1.34 -0.68
N GLU A 128 16.97 -1.06 -1.61
CA GLU A 128 17.89 0.07 -1.52
C GLU A 128 17.15 1.42 -1.55
N SER A 129 16.18 1.58 -2.46
CA SER A 129 15.34 2.79 -2.53
C SER A 129 14.54 3.00 -1.24
N ILE A 130 14.04 1.93 -0.65
CA ILE A 130 13.33 1.99 0.64
C ILE A 130 14.27 2.45 1.76
N GLN A 131 15.50 1.91 1.82
CA GLN A 131 16.49 2.33 2.82
C GLN A 131 16.88 3.80 2.64
N ASP A 132 17.04 4.27 1.40
CA ASP A 132 17.36 5.66 1.13
C ASP A 132 16.20 6.60 1.50
N ALA A 133 14.95 6.18 1.28
CA ALA A 133 13.78 6.87 1.78
C ALA A 133 13.77 6.98 3.31
N GLN A 134 14.07 5.88 4.03
CA GLN A 134 14.18 5.89 5.49
C GLN A 134 15.25 6.88 5.97
N LYS A 135 16.43 6.86 5.34
CA LYS A 135 17.54 7.78 5.68
C LYS A 135 17.13 9.24 5.42
N ALA A 136 16.44 9.52 4.31
CA ALA A 136 15.98 10.86 3.96
C ALA A 136 14.94 11.38 4.95
N LEU A 137 13.92 10.56 5.29
CA LEU A 137 12.90 10.88 6.30
C LEU A 137 13.55 11.23 7.65
N TRP A 138 14.53 10.44 8.08
CA TRP A 138 15.25 10.73 9.31
C TRP A 138 16.12 11.99 9.21
N LYS A 139 16.90 12.12 8.13
CA LYS A 139 17.87 13.21 7.97
C LYS A 139 17.18 14.58 7.85
N VAL A 140 16.08 14.65 7.12
CA VAL A 140 15.41 15.91 6.78
C VAL A 140 14.29 16.23 7.77
N LEU A 141 13.42 15.26 8.05
CA LEU A 141 12.20 15.47 8.84
C LEU A 141 12.29 14.94 10.28
N ARG A 142 13.35 14.20 10.62
CA ARG A 142 13.48 13.49 11.91
C ARG A 142 12.35 12.48 12.16
N VAL A 143 11.76 11.94 11.10
CA VAL A 143 10.75 10.90 11.16
C VAL A 143 11.42 9.54 11.09
N VAL A 144 11.16 8.70 12.09
CA VAL A 144 11.53 7.28 12.07
C VAL A 144 10.42 6.51 11.39
N ALA A 145 10.73 5.84 10.27
CA ALA A 145 9.80 5.01 9.54
C ALA A 145 10.34 3.58 9.41
N GLU A 146 9.48 2.59 9.60
CA GLU A 146 9.81 1.21 9.21
C GLU A 146 9.91 1.10 7.69
N PRO A 147 10.50 0.02 7.12
CA PRO A 147 10.61 -0.15 5.67
C PRO A 147 9.26 -0.02 4.95
N GLY A 148 8.20 -0.65 5.46
CA GLY A 148 6.86 -0.54 4.88
C GLY A 148 6.29 0.88 4.89
N GLY A 149 6.54 1.63 5.95
CA GLY A 149 6.13 3.04 6.06
C GLY A 149 6.90 3.98 5.14
N ALA A 150 8.11 3.60 4.72
CA ALA A 150 8.94 4.38 3.81
C ALA A 150 8.74 4.01 2.32
N ALA A 151 8.08 2.87 2.02
CA ALA A 151 7.98 2.32 0.68
C ALA A 151 7.29 3.28 -0.31
N ALA A 152 6.19 3.92 0.09
CA ALA A 152 5.50 4.89 -0.77
C ALA A 152 6.42 6.08 -1.12
N PHE A 153 7.16 6.59 -0.14
CA PHE A 153 8.11 7.69 -0.35
C PHE A 153 9.30 7.27 -1.22
N ALA A 154 9.72 6.00 -1.17
CA ALA A 154 10.80 5.48 -2.02
C ALA A 154 10.49 5.63 -3.53
N ALA A 155 9.22 5.59 -3.92
CA ALA A 155 8.83 5.78 -5.31
C ALA A 155 9.19 7.18 -5.84
N CYS A 156 9.29 8.20 -4.97
CA CYS A 156 9.69 9.54 -5.34
C CYS A 156 11.18 9.63 -5.72
N PHE A 157 12.04 8.76 -5.18
CA PHE A 157 13.47 8.74 -5.51
C PHE A 157 13.76 8.07 -6.85
N ARG A 158 12.90 7.16 -7.30
CA ARG A 158 13.04 6.48 -8.59
C ARG A 158 12.98 7.46 -9.79
N GLY A 159 12.24 8.56 -9.66
CA GLY A 159 12.20 9.64 -10.66
C GLY A 159 13.49 10.46 -10.75
N ALA A 160 14.28 10.50 -9.68
CA ALA A 160 15.53 11.24 -9.65
C ALA A 160 16.71 10.49 -10.29
N THR A 161 16.62 9.16 -10.40
CA THR A 161 17.67 8.31 -11.01
C THR A 161 17.40 7.94 -12.46
N SER A 162 16.14 8.00 -12.92
CA SER A 162 15.77 7.86 -14.33
C SER A 162 15.36 9.22 -14.90
N HIS A 163 16.34 10.04 -15.21
CA HIS A 163 16.11 11.34 -15.85
C HIS A 163 15.57 11.12 -17.27
N ASN A 164 14.24 11.06 -17.40
CA ASN A 164 13.56 11.33 -18.66
C ASN A 164 12.93 12.72 -18.55
N PRO A 165 13.46 13.74 -19.23
CA PRO A 165 13.02 15.15 -19.09
C PRO A 165 11.60 15.42 -19.59
N GLU A 166 10.90 14.42 -20.14
CA GLU A 166 9.59 14.59 -20.79
C GLU A 166 8.38 14.19 -19.93
N SER A 167 8.58 13.63 -18.73
CA SER A 167 7.46 13.40 -17.80
C SER A 167 7.36 14.60 -16.83
N GLY A 168 6.51 15.56 -17.16
CA GLY A 168 6.24 16.74 -16.34
C GLY A 168 5.63 16.34 -14.98
N TRP A 169 6.47 16.18 -13.97
CA TRP A 169 6.09 16.28 -12.58
C TRP A 169 6.35 17.73 -12.18
N ALA A 170 5.31 18.56 -12.20
CA ALA A 170 5.40 19.89 -11.64
C ALA A 170 5.55 19.78 -10.12
N SER A 171 6.62 20.35 -9.61
CA SER A 171 6.92 20.64 -8.22
C SER A 171 5.85 21.50 -7.56
#